data_c66361883e6409ee464200bfdd44036a
#
_entry.id   c66361883e6409ee464200bfdd44036a
#
_cell.length_a   1.000
_cell.length_b   1.000
_cell.length_c   1.000
_cell.angle_alpha   90.00
_cell.angle_beta   90.00
_cell.angle_gamma   90.00
#
_symmetry.space_group_name_H-M   'P 1'
#
loop_
_entity.id
_entity.type
_entity.pdbx_description
1 polymer ?
#
loop_
_entity_poly.entity_id
_entity_poly.type
_entity_poly.pdbx_seq_one_letter_code
_entity_poly.pdbx_strand_id
1 'polypeptide(L)'
;MEALEGIRSAAAPDRASLARGLHVLVALARSDLRIRYGRGLWQVVNWFVTPFFLVGVYVVLRVILDRSGEAIGLSIACAVVPFQIILLSSISAMSAVSLREPILLNRRFELMLIPPSAVLTEALAFVTSFVLFPMMMLFYGVAPTAALLWLPLVVLATVILAIGASWPAALFGVWAPNISVFASQVLRIAFFASPGLVALSEVSEGVRNWIVFNPLTGLFESFRDVFINGDAPAIWQLAYPIGVGVALMAIFVPLYRREQRHFAKLVSSL
;
A
#
# COMPACT_ATOMS: atom_id res chain seq x y z
N MET A 1 37.38 6.82 -29.02
CA MET A 1 37.81 6.84 -27.60
C MET A 1 36.82 7.68 -26.78
N GLU A 2 36.07 8.63 -27.36
CA GLU A 2 35.01 9.45 -26.70
C GLU A 2 33.75 8.68 -26.37
N ALA A 3 33.43 7.57 -27.03
CA ALA A 3 32.20 6.81 -26.75
C ALA A 3 32.24 5.99 -25.44
N LEU A 4 33.41 5.82 -24.83
CA LEU A 4 33.57 5.08 -23.56
C LEU A 4 33.59 5.98 -22.31
N GLU A 5 33.73 7.29 -22.48
CA GLU A 5 33.64 8.25 -21.37
C GLU A 5 32.19 8.52 -20.96
N GLY A 6 31.22 8.36 -21.87
CA GLY A 6 29.78 8.55 -21.56
C GLY A 6 29.17 7.49 -20.64
N ILE A 7 29.82 6.32 -20.48
CA ILE A 7 29.28 5.20 -19.66
C ILE A 7 29.79 5.27 -18.20
N ARG A 8 30.81 6.07 -17.91
CA ARG A 8 31.40 6.18 -16.56
C ARG A 8 30.72 7.13 -15.60
N SER A 9 29.62 7.82 -15.98
CA SER A 9 28.94 8.79 -15.12
C SER A 9 27.66 8.27 -14.46
N ALA A 10 27.49 6.96 -14.33
CA ALA A 10 26.56 6.40 -13.35
C ALA A 10 27.30 6.28 -11.98
N ALA A 11 27.79 7.39 -11.48
CA ALA A 11 28.33 7.44 -10.11
C ALA A 11 27.21 7.00 -9.15
N ALA A 12 27.55 6.07 -8.25
CA ALA A 12 26.69 5.70 -7.14
C ALA A 12 26.14 6.98 -6.48
N PRO A 13 24.85 7.04 -6.12
CA PRO A 13 24.25 8.25 -5.56
C PRO A 13 25.07 8.68 -4.33
N ASP A 14 25.60 9.88 -4.37
CA ASP A 14 26.37 10.48 -3.28
C ASP A 14 25.49 10.50 -2.04
N ARG A 15 26.06 10.18 -0.85
CA ARG A 15 25.32 10.18 0.42
C ARG A 15 24.55 11.49 0.64
N ALA A 16 25.08 12.60 0.17
CA ALA A 16 24.42 13.90 0.21
C ALA A 16 23.19 13.99 -0.72
N SER A 17 23.17 13.28 -1.85
CA SER A 17 22.01 13.23 -2.75
C SER A 17 20.89 12.35 -2.18
N LEU A 18 21.24 11.22 -1.57
CA LEU A 18 20.30 10.33 -0.87
C LEU A 18 19.66 11.04 0.34
N ALA A 19 20.46 11.74 1.15
CA ALA A 19 19.94 12.49 2.29
C ALA A 19 18.98 13.60 1.85
N ARG A 20 19.29 14.33 0.79
CA ARG A 20 18.39 15.34 0.20
C ARG A 20 17.09 14.71 -0.31
N GLY A 21 17.17 13.60 -1.04
CA GLY A 21 15.99 12.87 -1.52
C GLY A 21 15.08 12.44 -0.36
N LEU A 22 15.65 11.90 0.72
CA LEU A 22 14.91 11.50 1.91
C LEU A 22 14.23 12.70 2.60
N HIS A 23 14.93 13.84 2.75
CA HIS A 23 14.33 15.05 3.32
C HIS A 23 13.16 15.57 2.49
N VAL A 24 13.29 15.58 1.16
CA VAL A 24 12.19 15.96 0.25
C VAL A 24 11.02 15.01 0.38
N LEU A 25 11.27 13.71 0.41
CA LEU A 25 10.26 12.67 0.53
C LEU A 25 9.47 12.79 1.85
N VAL A 26 10.17 13.00 2.96
CA VAL A 26 9.56 13.24 4.29
C VAL A 26 8.77 14.55 4.31
N ALA A 27 9.30 15.62 3.69
CA ALA A 27 8.61 16.91 3.62
C ALA A 27 7.30 16.80 2.82
N LEU A 28 7.32 16.09 1.68
CA LEU A 28 6.13 15.81 0.87
C LEU A 28 5.09 15.00 1.67
N ALA A 29 5.50 13.89 2.28
CA ALA A 29 4.61 13.05 3.07
C ALA A 29 4.00 13.84 4.23
N ARG A 30 4.79 14.68 4.92
CA ARG A 30 4.29 15.54 6.01
C ARG A 30 3.30 16.60 5.52
N SER A 31 3.50 17.15 4.33
CA SER A 31 2.55 18.08 3.71
C SER A 31 1.23 17.38 3.37
N ASP A 32 1.31 16.22 2.73
CA ASP A 32 0.14 15.43 2.34
C ASP A 32 -0.68 14.98 3.56
N LEU A 33 0.01 14.56 4.64
CA LEU A 33 -0.64 14.21 5.90
C LEU A 33 -1.48 15.37 6.46
N ARG A 34 -0.93 16.60 6.44
CA ARG A 34 -1.66 17.78 6.92
C ARG A 34 -2.88 18.13 6.07
N ILE A 35 -2.77 17.96 4.76
CA ILE A 35 -3.86 18.22 3.82
C ILE A 35 -4.97 17.19 3.99
N ARG A 36 -4.62 15.92 4.12
CA ARG A 36 -5.57 14.79 4.12
C ARG A 36 -6.21 14.53 5.47
N TYR A 37 -5.42 14.53 6.53
CA TYR A 37 -5.86 14.14 7.88
C TYR A 37 -6.03 15.32 8.83
N GLY A 38 -5.73 16.56 8.37
CA GLY A 38 -5.82 17.75 9.21
C GLY A 38 -4.62 17.95 10.13
N ARG A 39 -4.83 18.65 11.26
CA ARG A 39 -3.76 18.99 12.21
C ARG A 39 -4.15 18.57 13.64
N GLY A 40 -3.13 18.25 14.44
CA GLY A 40 -3.30 17.97 15.87
C GLY A 40 -4.01 16.65 16.16
N LEU A 41 -4.82 16.63 17.23
CA LEU A 41 -5.51 15.43 17.69
C LEU A 41 -6.47 14.82 16.67
N TRP A 42 -7.14 15.65 15.84
CA TRP A 42 -8.03 15.16 14.79
C TRP A 42 -7.32 14.29 13.74
N GLN A 43 -6.06 14.58 13.46
CA GLN A 43 -5.25 13.74 12.58
C GLN A 43 -5.10 12.32 13.14
N VAL A 44 -4.79 12.22 14.42
CA VAL A 44 -4.62 10.94 15.12
C VAL A 44 -5.97 10.20 15.18
N VAL A 45 -7.04 10.89 15.53
CA VAL A 45 -8.40 10.31 15.58
C VAL A 45 -8.78 9.72 14.22
N ASN A 46 -8.55 10.44 13.13
CA ASN A 46 -8.86 9.95 11.78
C ASN A 46 -8.05 8.70 11.39
N TRP A 47 -6.80 8.58 11.84
CA TRP A 47 -6.00 7.38 11.59
C TRP A 47 -6.58 6.13 12.27
N PHE A 48 -7.10 6.30 13.49
CA PHE A 48 -7.71 5.19 14.22
C PHE A 48 -9.13 4.89 13.73
N VAL A 49 -9.95 5.92 13.54
CA VAL A 49 -11.37 5.73 13.20
C VAL A 49 -11.55 4.93 11.92
N THR A 50 -10.76 5.21 10.89
CA THR A 50 -10.94 4.55 9.58
C THR A 50 -10.76 3.02 9.63
N PRO A 51 -9.66 2.44 10.14
CA PRO A 51 -9.50 0.99 10.20
C PRO A 51 -10.49 0.34 11.17
N PHE A 52 -10.75 0.94 12.32
CA PHE A 52 -11.71 0.41 13.29
C PHE A 52 -13.13 0.38 12.73
N PHE A 53 -13.56 1.45 12.07
CA PHE A 53 -14.87 1.53 11.45
C PHE A 53 -15.04 0.47 10.36
N LEU A 54 -14.05 0.31 9.47
CA LEU A 54 -14.10 -0.68 8.39
C LEU A 54 -14.11 -2.11 8.94
N VAL A 55 -13.26 -2.43 9.90
CA VAL A 55 -13.30 -3.75 10.55
C VAL A 55 -14.66 -3.97 11.20
N GLY A 56 -15.19 -2.98 11.93
CA GLY A 56 -16.51 -3.06 12.55
C GLY A 56 -17.63 -3.33 11.53
N VAL A 57 -17.66 -2.60 10.43
CA VAL A 57 -18.65 -2.82 9.34
C VAL A 57 -18.57 -4.23 8.79
N TYR A 58 -17.36 -4.74 8.52
CA TYR A 58 -17.20 -6.09 7.96
C TYR A 58 -17.51 -7.18 8.97
N VAL A 59 -17.22 -6.96 10.27
CA VAL A 59 -17.65 -7.86 11.35
C VAL A 59 -19.17 -7.97 11.39
N VAL A 60 -19.88 -6.82 11.39
CA VAL A 60 -21.34 -6.79 11.35
C VAL A 60 -21.90 -7.50 10.12
N LEU A 61 -21.31 -7.22 8.95
CA LEU A 61 -21.73 -7.90 7.71
C LEU A 61 -21.57 -9.41 7.80
N ARG A 62 -20.47 -9.90 8.36
CA ARG A 62 -20.21 -11.33 8.49
C ARG A 62 -21.14 -12.00 9.50
N VAL A 63 -21.46 -11.31 10.60
CA VAL A 63 -22.47 -11.76 11.59
C VAL A 63 -23.87 -11.86 10.97
N ILE A 64 -24.27 -10.85 10.18
CA ILE A 64 -25.57 -10.86 9.47
C ILE A 64 -25.67 -12.05 8.49
N LEU A 65 -24.56 -12.43 7.85
CA LEU A 65 -24.49 -13.55 6.91
C LEU A 65 -24.38 -14.92 7.61
N ASP A 66 -24.57 -14.96 8.93
CA ASP A 66 -24.45 -16.16 9.78
C ASP A 66 -23.15 -16.95 9.57
N ARG A 67 -22.08 -16.24 9.29
CA ARG A 67 -20.73 -16.80 9.14
C ARG A 67 -19.85 -16.39 10.31
N SER A 68 -20.31 -16.70 11.52
CA SER A 68 -19.55 -16.55 12.75
C SER A 68 -18.44 -17.60 12.82
N GLY A 69 -17.27 -17.17 13.24
CA GLY A 69 -16.10 -18.04 13.45
C GLY A 69 -15.24 -17.52 14.59
N GLU A 70 -14.29 -18.31 15.06
CA GLU A 70 -13.33 -17.89 16.06
C GLU A 70 -12.55 -16.67 15.58
N ALA A 71 -12.35 -15.68 16.45
CA ALA A 71 -11.57 -14.46 16.20
C ALA A 71 -11.91 -13.70 14.89
N ILE A 72 -13.20 -13.65 14.53
CA ILE A 72 -13.70 -13.09 13.26
C ILE A 72 -13.19 -11.66 13.00
N GLY A 73 -13.22 -10.78 14.01
CA GLY A 73 -12.75 -9.40 13.89
C GLY A 73 -11.24 -9.33 13.64
N LEU A 74 -10.47 -10.20 14.28
CA LEU A 74 -9.03 -10.30 14.09
C LEU A 74 -8.71 -10.80 12.67
N SER A 75 -9.44 -11.81 12.18
CA SER A 75 -9.28 -12.33 10.80
C SER A 75 -9.56 -11.25 9.74
N ILE A 76 -10.60 -10.44 9.95
CA ILE A 76 -10.93 -9.32 9.07
C ILE A 76 -9.87 -8.22 9.16
N ALA A 77 -9.36 -7.91 10.36
CA ALA A 77 -8.31 -6.94 10.56
C ALA A 77 -7.02 -7.33 9.80
N CYS A 78 -6.67 -8.64 9.80
CA CYS A 78 -5.53 -9.18 9.05
C CYS A 78 -5.61 -8.92 7.52
N ALA A 79 -6.80 -8.73 6.98
CA ALA A 79 -6.98 -8.37 5.57
C ALA A 79 -7.15 -6.85 5.37
N VAL A 80 -7.95 -6.19 6.19
CA VAL A 80 -8.30 -4.77 6.03
C VAL A 80 -7.08 -3.87 6.22
N VAL A 81 -6.27 -4.11 7.26
CA VAL A 81 -5.12 -3.25 7.58
C VAL A 81 -4.07 -3.23 6.46
N PRO A 82 -3.54 -4.38 5.96
CA PRO A 82 -2.60 -4.35 4.85
C PRO A 82 -3.23 -3.90 3.53
N PHE A 83 -4.51 -4.13 3.32
CA PHE A 83 -5.20 -3.64 2.14
C PHE A 83 -5.29 -2.11 2.11
N GLN A 84 -5.54 -1.48 3.25
CA GLN A 84 -5.69 -0.03 3.32
C GLN A 84 -4.45 0.73 2.86
N ILE A 85 -3.24 0.33 3.27
CA ILE A 85 -2.02 1.02 2.81
C ILE A 85 -1.89 0.91 1.28
N ILE A 86 -2.18 -0.25 0.68
CA ILE A 86 -2.09 -0.46 -0.76
C ILE A 86 -3.13 0.38 -1.50
N LEU A 87 -4.39 0.36 -1.03
CA LEU A 87 -5.50 1.11 -1.62
C LEU A 87 -5.26 2.62 -1.51
N LEU A 88 -5.00 3.12 -0.30
CA LEU A 88 -4.90 4.54 -0.04
C LEU A 88 -3.65 5.15 -0.67
N SER A 89 -2.51 4.45 -0.66
CA SER A 89 -1.31 4.91 -1.36
C SER A 89 -1.51 4.97 -2.87
N SER A 90 -2.24 4.01 -3.46
CA SER A 90 -2.56 4.02 -4.89
C SER A 90 -3.48 5.19 -5.24
N ILE A 91 -4.54 5.42 -4.46
CA ILE A 91 -5.45 6.58 -4.66
C ILE A 91 -4.69 7.90 -4.48
N SER A 92 -3.82 7.99 -3.46
CA SER A 92 -2.95 9.14 -3.24
C SER A 92 -2.04 9.40 -4.42
N ALA A 93 -1.41 8.34 -4.94
CA ALA A 93 -0.50 8.44 -6.07
C ALA A 93 -1.21 8.92 -7.35
N MET A 94 -2.46 8.48 -7.60
CA MET A 94 -3.26 8.93 -8.74
C MET A 94 -3.47 10.45 -8.76
N SER A 95 -3.72 11.05 -7.60
CA SER A 95 -3.96 12.50 -7.49
C SER A 95 -2.68 13.31 -7.24
N ALA A 96 -1.59 12.65 -6.85
CA ALA A 96 -0.41 13.32 -6.33
C ALA A 96 0.31 14.21 -7.35
N VAL A 97 0.29 13.84 -8.63
CA VAL A 97 0.91 14.62 -9.70
C VAL A 97 0.10 15.88 -9.99
N SER A 98 -1.21 15.74 -10.17
CA SER A 98 -2.11 16.87 -10.46
C SER A 98 -2.20 17.88 -9.32
N LEU A 99 -2.23 17.41 -8.07
CA LEU A 99 -2.25 18.27 -6.89
C LEU A 99 -0.96 19.10 -6.71
N ARG A 100 0.11 18.74 -7.40
CA ARG A 100 1.41 19.39 -7.31
C ARG A 100 1.79 20.17 -8.57
N GLU A 101 0.79 20.60 -9.37
CA GLU A 101 1.00 21.39 -10.58
C GLU A 101 1.99 22.57 -10.38
N PRO A 102 1.90 23.39 -9.30
CA PRO A 102 2.87 24.47 -9.08
C PRO A 102 4.32 23.97 -8.91
N ILE A 103 4.50 22.75 -8.43
CA ILE A 103 5.82 22.14 -8.23
C ILE A 103 6.36 21.55 -9.54
N LEU A 104 5.47 21.10 -10.45
CA LEU A 104 5.84 20.56 -11.75
C LEU A 104 6.57 21.59 -12.63
N LEU A 105 6.27 22.87 -12.44
CA LEU A 105 6.93 23.98 -13.14
C LEU A 105 8.35 24.23 -12.63
N ASN A 106 8.72 23.68 -11.48
CA ASN A 106 10.06 23.80 -10.92
C ASN A 106 10.98 22.68 -11.44
N ARG A 107 11.82 23.00 -12.41
CA ARG A 107 12.76 22.04 -13.06
C ARG A 107 13.74 21.34 -12.11
N ARG A 108 13.88 21.79 -10.86
CA ARG A 108 14.79 21.19 -9.86
C ARG A 108 14.12 20.12 -9.00
N PHE A 109 12.82 19.89 -9.17
CA PHE A 109 12.09 18.91 -8.37
C PHE A 109 12.16 17.52 -8.99
N GLU A 110 12.53 16.52 -8.18
CA GLU A 110 12.60 15.11 -8.60
C GLU A 110 11.20 14.47 -8.57
N LEU A 111 10.49 14.48 -9.69
CA LEU A 111 9.15 13.90 -9.83
C LEU A 111 9.09 12.41 -9.46
N MET A 112 10.23 11.72 -9.54
CA MET A 112 10.38 10.32 -9.12
C MET A 112 10.07 10.08 -7.63
N LEU A 113 10.09 11.12 -6.80
CA LEU A 113 9.77 11.00 -5.37
C LEU A 113 8.26 11.04 -5.09
N ILE A 114 7.43 11.41 -6.08
CA ILE A 114 5.98 11.54 -5.90
C ILE A 114 5.30 10.20 -5.56
N PRO A 115 5.43 9.11 -6.33
CA PRO A 115 4.76 7.86 -6.01
C PRO A 115 5.18 7.26 -4.65
N PRO A 116 6.48 7.15 -4.31
CA PRO A 116 6.86 6.66 -2.99
C PRO A 116 6.47 7.59 -1.84
N SER A 117 6.34 8.92 -2.06
CA SER A 117 5.84 9.83 -1.01
C SER A 117 4.40 9.53 -0.62
N ALA A 118 3.56 9.11 -1.57
CA ALA A 118 2.20 8.68 -1.28
C ALA A 118 2.16 7.47 -0.34
N VAL A 119 3.04 6.49 -0.57
CA VAL A 119 3.16 5.31 0.32
C VAL A 119 3.66 5.72 1.70
N LEU A 120 4.67 6.60 1.79
CA LEU A 120 5.18 7.08 3.08
C LEU A 120 4.11 7.83 3.88
N THR A 121 3.24 8.58 3.21
CA THR A 121 2.11 9.27 3.83
C THR A 121 1.17 8.27 4.51
N GLU A 122 0.80 7.20 3.80
CA GLU A 122 -0.11 6.18 4.32
C GLU A 122 0.57 5.20 5.29
N ALA A 123 1.91 5.06 5.22
CA ALA A 123 2.66 4.19 6.13
C ALA A 123 2.51 4.61 7.60
N LEU A 124 2.37 5.90 7.89
CA LEU A 124 2.13 6.37 9.26
C LEU A 124 0.75 5.94 9.77
N ALA A 125 -0.29 6.06 8.96
CA ALA A 125 -1.63 5.56 9.29
C ALA A 125 -1.63 4.02 9.42
N PHE A 126 -0.89 3.32 8.55
CA PHE A 126 -0.72 1.88 8.61
C PHE A 126 -0.07 1.43 9.92
N VAL A 127 1.02 2.08 10.34
CA VAL A 127 1.71 1.76 11.61
C VAL A 127 0.78 2.00 12.81
N THR A 128 0.02 3.10 12.82
CA THR A 128 -0.93 3.34 13.92
C THR A 128 -2.07 2.31 13.96
N SER A 129 -2.46 1.76 12.80
CA SER A 129 -3.48 0.71 12.72
C SER A 129 -3.06 -0.60 13.39
N PHE A 130 -1.76 -0.81 13.64
CA PHE A 130 -1.28 -1.99 14.35
C PHE A 130 -1.77 -2.10 15.80
N VAL A 131 -2.20 -1.00 16.41
CA VAL A 131 -2.85 -1.01 17.75
C VAL A 131 -4.12 -1.86 17.74
N LEU A 132 -4.77 -2.02 16.58
CA LEU A 132 -5.96 -2.85 16.43
C LEU A 132 -5.67 -4.32 16.75
N PHE A 133 -4.49 -4.86 16.35
CA PHE A 133 -4.17 -6.27 16.53
C PHE A 133 -4.09 -6.69 18.00
N PRO A 134 -3.25 -6.08 18.86
CA PRO A 134 -3.22 -6.48 20.28
C PRO A 134 -4.57 -6.24 20.97
N MET A 135 -5.31 -5.21 20.60
CA MET A 135 -6.65 -4.98 21.13
C MET A 135 -7.60 -6.13 20.76
N MET A 136 -7.61 -6.56 19.50
CA MET A 136 -8.42 -7.69 19.04
C MET A 136 -7.94 -9.03 19.62
N MET A 137 -6.62 -9.24 19.72
CA MET A 137 -6.07 -10.43 20.37
C MET A 137 -6.54 -10.55 21.82
N LEU A 138 -6.50 -9.45 22.58
CA LEU A 138 -7.03 -9.42 23.96
C LEU A 138 -8.53 -9.70 24.01
N PHE A 139 -9.30 -9.10 23.08
CA PHE A 139 -10.76 -9.26 23.04
C PHE A 139 -11.16 -10.72 22.74
N TYR A 140 -10.46 -11.38 21.82
CA TYR A 140 -10.74 -12.77 21.43
C TYR A 140 -9.97 -13.82 22.24
N GLY A 141 -9.13 -13.41 23.19
CA GLY A 141 -8.33 -14.34 24.00
C GLY A 141 -7.21 -15.05 23.23
N VAL A 142 -6.77 -14.49 22.10
CA VAL A 142 -5.68 -15.05 21.28
C VAL A 142 -4.34 -14.66 21.90
N ALA A 143 -3.55 -15.66 22.32
CA ALA A 143 -2.25 -15.41 22.92
C ALA A 143 -1.18 -15.03 21.88
N PRO A 144 -0.28 -14.09 22.17
CA PRO A 144 0.84 -13.78 21.29
C PRO A 144 1.81 -14.98 21.22
N THR A 145 2.27 -15.31 20.02
CA THR A 145 3.19 -16.42 19.76
C THR A 145 4.52 -15.92 19.18
N ALA A 146 5.51 -16.83 19.08
CA ALA A 146 6.78 -16.52 18.41
C ALA A 146 6.63 -16.18 16.92
N ALA A 147 5.49 -16.50 16.31
CA ALA A 147 5.18 -16.11 14.92
C ALA A 147 5.21 -14.59 14.71
N LEU A 148 4.98 -13.77 15.74
CA LEU A 148 5.11 -12.31 15.67
C LEU A 148 6.51 -11.84 15.24
N LEU A 149 7.54 -12.66 15.34
CA LEU A 149 8.88 -12.35 14.82
C LEU A 149 8.92 -12.24 13.30
N TRP A 150 7.95 -12.82 12.59
CA TRP A 150 7.81 -12.70 11.14
C TRP A 150 7.14 -11.40 10.70
N LEU A 151 6.52 -10.68 11.64
CA LEU A 151 5.78 -9.44 11.33
C LEU A 151 6.60 -8.40 10.55
N PRO A 152 7.88 -8.12 10.87
CA PRO A 152 8.67 -7.17 10.08
C PRO A 152 8.78 -7.57 8.60
N LEU A 153 8.89 -8.87 8.30
CA LEU A 153 8.98 -9.36 6.92
C LEU A 153 7.63 -9.26 6.20
N VAL A 154 6.53 -9.56 6.89
CA VAL A 154 5.17 -9.39 6.36
C VAL A 154 4.86 -7.92 6.06
N VAL A 155 5.25 -7.01 6.95
CA VAL A 155 5.15 -5.56 6.75
C VAL A 155 6.00 -5.12 5.57
N LEU A 156 7.23 -5.61 5.44
CA LEU A 156 8.11 -5.30 4.32
C LEU A 156 7.49 -5.74 2.98
N ALA A 157 6.91 -6.95 2.91
CA ALA A 157 6.22 -7.44 1.71
C ALA A 157 5.04 -6.53 1.35
N THR A 158 4.26 -6.10 2.34
CA THR A 158 3.14 -5.17 2.17
C THR A 158 3.59 -3.83 1.60
N VAL A 159 4.66 -3.25 2.16
CA VAL A 159 5.21 -1.96 1.72
C VAL A 159 5.80 -2.07 0.30
N ILE A 160 6.50 -3.15 -0.02
CA ILE A 160 7.03 -3.37 -1.38
C ILE A 160 5.89 -3.44 -2.41
N LEU A 161 4.81 -4.16 -2.11
CA LEU A 161 3.65 -4.21 -3.01
C LEU A 161 2.96 -2.84 -3.12
N ALA A 162 2.81 -2.10 -2.03
CA ALA A 162 2.24 -0.74 -2.02
C ALA A 162 3.08 0.23 -2.86
N ILE A 163 4.41 0.20 -2.73
CA ILE A 163 5.32 1.00 -3.56
C ILE A 163 5.17 0.58 -5.04
N GLY A 164 5.17 -0.72 -5.33
CA GLY A 164 4.98 -1.23 -6.68
C GLY A 164 3.69 -0.74 -7.31
N ALA A 165 2.57 -0.79 -6.59
CA ALA A 165 1.25 -0.36 -7.05
C ALA A 165 1.14 1.17 -7.21
N SER A 166 1.91 1.96 -6.46
CA SER A 166 1.87 3.42 -6.54
C SER A 166 2.37 3.98 -7.88
N TRP A 167 3.29 3.29 -8.57
CA TRP A 167 3.85 3.74 -9.84
C TRP A 167 2.84 3.70 -11.00
N PRO A 168 2.17 2.57 -11.31
CA PRO A 168 1.12 2.56 -12.31
C PRO A 168 -0.04 3.49 -11.91
N ALA A 169 -0.39 3.56 -10.61
CA ALA A 169 -1.42 4.46 -10.13
C ALA A 169 -1.12 5.93 -10.46
N ALA A 170 0.11 6.40 -10.20
CA ALA A 170 0.52 7.76 -10.53
C ALA A 170 0.46 8.05 -12.04
N LEU A 171 0.86 7.09 -12.89
CA LEU A 171 0.75 7.22 -14.34
C LEU A 171 -0.70 7.30 -14.81
N PHE A 172 -1.57 6.41 -14.32
CA PHE A 172 -2.99 6.44 -14.65
C PHE A 172 -3.65 7.75 -14.23
N GLY A 173 -3.25 8.29 -13.07
CA GLY A 173 -3.76 9.57 -12.59
C GLY A 173 -3.45 10.76 -13.52
N VAL A 174 -2.31 10.71 -14.24
CA VAL A 174 -1.94 11.75 -15.22
C VAL A 174 -2.55 11.49 -16.58
N TRP A 175 -2.52 10.23 -17.07
CA TRP A 175 -3.01 9.90 -18.41
C TRP A 175 -4.54 9.95 -18.53
N ALA A 176 -5.23 9.59 -17.46
CA ALA A 176 -6.67 9.45 -17.48
C ALA A 176 -7.30 9.86 -16.12
N PRO A 177 -7.25 11.15 -15.75
CA PRO A 177 -7.71 11.63 -14.45
C PRO A 177 -9.20 11.35 -14.21
N ASN A 178 -10.02 11.36 -15.26
CA ASN A 178 -11.44 11.02 -15.17
C ASN A 178 -11.69 9.54 -14.86
N ILE A 179 -10.72 8.66 -15.15
CA ILE A 179 -10.80 7.23 -14.88
C ILE A 179 -10.27 6.89 -13.47
N SER A 180 -9.58 7.81 -12.82
CA SER A 180 -8.98 7.58 -11.48
C SER A 180 -10.04 7.17 -10.44
N VAL A 181 -11.24 7.74 -10.52
CA VAL A 181 -12.37 7.36 -9.67
C VAL A 181 -12.77 5.90 -9.92
N PHE A 182 -12.89 5.49 -11.19
CA PHE A 182 -13.20 4.11 -11.55
C PHE A 182 -12.08 3.16 -11.15
N ALA A 183 -10.81 3.52 -11.38
CA ALA A 183 -9.65 2.72 -10.98
C ALA A 183 -9.63 2.48 -9.46
N SER A 184 -10.03 3.47 -8.66
CA SER A 184 -10.15 3.30 -7.21
C SER A 184 -11.22 2.28 -6.81
N GLN A 185 -12.33 2.17 -7.54
CA GLN A 185 -13.35 1.16 -7.31
C GLN A 185 -12.87 -0.24 -7.72
N VAL A 186 -12.14 -0.35 -8.83
CA VAL A 186 -11.51 -1.63 -9.24
C VAL A 186 -10.55 -2.14 -8.17
N LEU A 187 -9.72 -1.25 -7.58
CA LEU A 187 -8.85 -1.61 -6.46
C LEU A 187 -9.64 -2.11 -5.24
N ARG A 188 -10.82 -1.51 -4.95
CA ARG A 188 -11.69 -1.99 -3.87
C ARG A 188 -12.28 -3.38 -4.17
N ILE A 189 -12.62 -3.64 -5.42
CA ILE A 189 -13.11 -4.96 -5.85
C ILE A 189 -12.00 -6.03 -5.65
N ALA A 190 -10.74 -5.69 -5.84
CA ALA A 190 -9.63 -6.60 -5.61
C ALA A 190 -9.58 -7.16 -4.17
N PHE A 191 -10.07 -6.42 -3.18
CA PHE A 191 -10.23 -6.89 -1.81
C PHE A 191 -11.24 -8.04 -1.71
N PHE A 192 -12.37 -7.92 -2.39
CA PHE A 192 -13.40 -8.97 -2.40
C PHE A 192 -13.03 -10.13 -3.32
N ALA A 193 -12.18 -9.88 -4.32
CA ALA A 193 -11.59 -10.90 -5.18
C ALA A 193 -10.37 -11.61 -4.55
N SER A 194 -10.11 -11.36 -3.28
CA SER A 194 -9.14 -12.02 -2.41
C SER A 194 -9.85 -12.50 -1.14
N PRO A 195 -9.24 -13.32 -0.30
CA PRO A 195 -9.85 -13.80 0.95
C PRO A 195 -9.86 -12.68 2.02
N GLY A 196 -10.47 -11.53 1.68
CA GLY A 196 -10.55 -10.36 2.56
C GLY A 196 -11.49 -10.56 3.75
N LEU A 197 -12.66 -11.15 3.49
CA LEU A 197 -13.69 -11.37 4.53
C LEU A 197 -13.63 -12.75 5.16
N VAL A 198 -13.09 -13.74 4.47
CA VAL A 198 -13.03 -15.14 4.89
C VAL A 198 -11.60 -15.64 4.76
N ALA A 199 -11.16 -16.57 5.60
CA ALA A 199 -9.86 -17.19 5.45
C ALA A 199 -9.82 -18.07 4.18
N LEU A 200 -8.64 -18.24 3.58
CA LEU A 200 -8.47 -19.04 2.37
C LEU A 200 -8.91 -20.50 2.58
N SER A 201 -8.81 -21.01 3.82
CA SER A 201 -9.29 -22.33 4.22
C SER A 201 -10.81 -22.51 4.13
N GLU A 202 -11.56 -21.41 4.27
CA GLU A 202 -13.03 -21.40 4.19
C GLU A 202 -13.55 -21.30 2.75
N VAL A 203 -12.67 -21.02 1.78
CA VAL A 203 -13.02 -20.86 0.37
C VAL A 203 -13.05 -22.21 -0.33
N SER A 204 -14.09 -22.46 -1.17
CA SER A 204 -14.21 -23.69 -1.95
C SER A 204 -13.02 -23.88 -2.91
N GLU A 205 -12.60 -25.14 -3.13
CA GLU A 205 -11.40 -25.46 -3.94
C GLU A 205 -11.40 -24.86 -5.34
N GLY A 206 -12.53 -24.85 -6.02
CA GLY A 206 -12.65 -24.30 -7.37
C GLY A 206 -12.34 -22.79 -7.43
N VAL A 207 -12.79 -22.04 -6.43
CA VAL A 207 -12.56 -20.59 -6.33
C VAL A 207 -11.18 -20.31 -5.77
N ARG A 208 -10.71 -21.12 -4.83
CA ARG A 208 -9.40 -21.00 -4.18
C ARG A 208 -8.25 -20.95 -5.19
N ASN A 209 -8.28 -21.80 -6.21
CA ASN A 209 -7.27 -21.86 -7.25
C ASN A 209 -7.12 -20.55 -8.05
N TRP A 210 -8.19 -19.77 -8.18
CA TRP A 210 -8.17 -18.45 -8.83
C TRP A 210 -7.74 -17.34 -7.88
N ILE A 211 -8.22 -17.37 -6.64
CA ILE A 211 -7.93 -16.33 -5.63
C ILE A 211 -6.44 -16.29 -5.28
N VAL A 212 -5.74 -17.40 -5.32
CA VAL A 212 -4.28 -17.48 -5.03
C VAL A 212 -3.46 -16.62 -5.99
N PHE A 213 -3.92 -16.39 -7.23
CA PHE A 213 -3.26 -15.49 -8.18
C PHE A 213 -3.37 -13.99 -7.81
N ASN A 214 -4.22 -13.63 -6.86
CA ASN A 214 -4.25 -12.27 -6.34
C ASN A 214 -3.13 -12.09 -5.30
N PRO A 215 -2.18 -11.14 -5.49
CA PRO A 215 -1.08 -10.93 -4.54
C PRO A 215 -1.54 -10.54 -3.14
N LEU A 216 -2.76 -9.98 -3.00
CA LEU A 216 -3.35 -9.67 -1.70
C LEU A 216 -3.63 -10.94 -0.89
N THR A 217 -3.92 -12.07 -1.54
CA THR A 217 -4.19 -13.34 -0.86
C THR A 217 -3.03 -13.77 0.03
N GLY A 218 -1.81 -13.78 -0.51
CA GLY A 218 -0.62 -14.13 0.25
C GLY A 218 -0.41 -13.21 1.46
N LEU A 219 -0.61 -11.90 1.27
CA LEU A 219 -0.48 -10.95 2.38
C LEU A 219 -1.52 -11.19 3.47
N PHE A 220 -2.78 -11.35 3.13
CA PHE A 220 -3.85 -11.55 4.12
C PHE A 220 -3.65 -12.82 4.92
N GLU A 221 -3.27 -13.91 4.25
CA GLU A 221 -2.99 -15.18 4.93
C GLU A 221 -1.72 -15.07 5.79
N SER A 222 -0.67 -14.38 5.35
CA SER A 222 0.53 -14.19 6.18
C SER A 222 0.25 -13.39 7.46
N PHE A 223 -0.66 -12.41 7.43
CA PHE A 223 -1.12 -11.73 8.64
C PHE A 223 -1.93 -12.67 9.54
N ARG A 224 -2.81 -13.53 8.96
CA ARG A 224 -3.58 -14.53 9.72
C ARG A 224 -2.67 -15.56 10.38
N ASP A 225 -1.67 -16.06 9.66
CA ASP A 225 -0.71 -17.02 10.20
C ASP A 225 0.02 -16.43 11.41
N VAL A 226 0.47 -15.17 11.31
CA VAL A 226 1.22 -14.51 12.40
C VAL A 226 0.32 -14.17 13.60
N PHE A 227 -0.90 -13.68 13.40
CA PHE A 227 -1.74 -13.16 14.49
C PHE A 227 -2.76 -14.15 15.02
N ILE A 228 -3.19 -15.16 14.25
CA ILE A 228 -4.26 -16.08 14.61
C ILE A 228 -3.72 -17.50 14.77
N ASN A 229 -3.07 -18.02 13.72
CA ASN A 229 -2.64 -19.41 13.68
C ASN A 229 -1.39 -19.65 14.55
N GLY A 230 -0.58 -18.61 14.77
CA GLY A 230 0.68 -18.72 15.53
C GLY A 230 1.79 -19.39 14.73
N ASP A 231 1.69 -19.42 13.40
CA ASP A 231 2.59 -20.09 12.48
C ASP A 231 3.46 -19.12 11.67
N ALA A 232 4.58 -19.63 11.17
CA ALA A 232 5.40 -18.89 10.20
C ALA A 232 4.67 -18.82 8.86
N PRO A 233 4.62 -17.64 8.20
CA PRO A 233 4.04 -17.51 6.87
C PRO A 233 4.72 -18.44 5.86
N ALA A 234 3.96 -19.07 4.98
CA ALA A 234 4.49 -19.87 3.91
C ALA A 234 5.29 -18.98 2.91
N ILE A 235 6.34 -19.54 2.31
CA ILE A 235 7.24 -18.76 1.42
C ILE A 235 6.47 -18.07 0.30
N TRP A 236 5.49 -18.72 -0.32
CA TRP A 236 4.71 -18.14 -1.42
C TRP A 236 3.88 -16.92 -0.99
N GLN A 237 3.40 -16.88 0.26
CA GLN A 237 2.60 -15.77 0.80
C GLN A 237 3.38 -14.46 0.85
N LEU A 238 4.69 -14.54 0.95
CA LEU A 238 5.59 -13.38 0.97
C LEU A 238 6.29 -13.17 -0.37
N ALA A 239 6.81 -14.23 -0.98
CA ALA A 239 7.57 -14.15 -2.22
C ALA A 239 6.72 -13.65 -3.40
N TYR A 240 5.46 -14.08 -3.48
CA TYR A 240 4.57 -13.69 -4.57
C TYR A 240 4.20 -12.19 -4.54
N PRO A 241 3.68 -11.61 -3.45
CA PRO A 241 3.43 -10.17 -3.41
C PRO A 241 4.69 -9.31 -3.54
N ILE A 242 5.84 -9.76 -3.00
CA ILE A 242 7.14 -9.10 -3.22
C ILE A 242 7.49 -9.13 -4.70
N GLY A 243 7.39 -10.30 -5.35
CA GLY A 243 7.66 -10.47 -6.77
C GLY A 243 6.79 -9.59 -7.66
N VAL A 244 5.49 -9.52 -7.38
CA VAL A 244 4.55 -8.63 -8.08
C VAL A 244 4.92 -7.16 -7.85
N GLY A 245 5.21 -6.74 -6.62
CA GLY A 245 5.62 -5.37 -6.31
C GLY A 245 6.90 -4.96 -7.04
N VAL A 246 7.91 -5.84 -7.05
CA VAL A 246 9.18 -5.63 -7.78
C VAL A 246 8.94 -5.59 -9.30
N ALA A 247 8.11 -6.49 -9.83
CA ALA A 247 7.77 -6.50 -11.27
C ALA A 247 7.07 -5.21 -11.70
N LEU A 248 6.10 -4.73 -10.90
CA LEU A 248 5.46 -3.44 -11.13
C LEU A 248 6.48 -2.30 -11.13
N MET A 249 7.40 -2.25 -10.17
CA MET A 249 8.47 -1.24 -10.16
C MET A 249 9.37 -1.36 -11.40
N ALA A 250 9.77 -2.58 -11.78
CA ALA A 250 10.65 -2.81 -12.92
C ALA A 250 10.02 -2.33 -14.25
N ILE A 251 8.70 -2.46 -14.41
CA ILE A 251 7.96 -2.04 -15.59
C ILE A 251 7.64 -0.53 -15.55
N PHE A 252 7.10 -0.05 -14.45
CA PHE A 252 6.50 1.29 -14.41
C PHE A 252 7.46 2.40 -13.99
N VAL A 253 8.57 2.11 -13.30
CA VAL A 253 9.59 3.13 -12.98
C VAL A 253 10.26 3.68 -14.24
N PRO A 254 10.75 2.85 -15.20
CA PRO A 254 11.28 3.36 -16.47
C PRO A 254 10.24 4.13 -17.28
N LEU A 255 9.00 3.63 -17.32
CA LEU A 255 7.91 4.27 -18.03
C LEU A 255 7.59 5.65 -17.42
N TYR A 256 7.49 5.74 -16.11
CA TYR A 256 7.30 7.00 -15.38
C TYR A 256 8.43 8.01 -15.66
N ARG A 257 9.70 7.54 -15.66
CA ARG A 257 10.86 8.38 -16.04
C ARG A 257 10.75 8.94 -17.44
N ARG A 258 10.24 8.18 -18.37
CA ARG A 258 10.03 8.62 -19.77
C ARG A 258 8.92 9.68 -19.84
N GLU A 259 7.79 9.40 -19.20
CA GLU A 259 6.60 10.22 -19.28
C GLU A 259 6.66 11.50 -18.43
N GLN A 260 7.43 11.53 -17.35
CA GLN A 260 7.53 12.71 -16.48
C GLN A 260 7.92 14.01 -17.21
N ARG A 261 8.58 13.91 -18.38
CA ARG A 261 8.93 15.07 -19.22
C ARG A 261 7.71 15.72 -19.86
N HIS A 262 6.61 14.99 -19.96
CA HIS A 262 5.36 15.45 -20.58
C HIS A 262 4.31 15.85 -19.53
N PHE A 263 4.53 15.58 -18.25
CA PHE A 263 3.54 15.81 -17.19
C PHE A 263 3.11 17.27 -17.09
N ALA A 264 4.05 18.23 -17.21
CA ALA A 264 3.71 19.65 -17.16
C ALA A 264 2.73 20.05 -18.29
N LYS A 265 2.87 19.47 -19.49
CA LYS A 265 1.97 19.72 -20.62
C LYS A 265 0.61 19.07 -20.43
N LEU A 266 0.59 17.82 -19.92
CA LEU A 266 -0.65 17.07 -19.69
C LEU A 266 -1.50 17.70 -18.58
N VAL A 267 -0.87 18.12 -17.48
CA VAL A 267 -1.59 18.73 -16.35
C VAL A 267 -2.11 20.13 -16.70
N SER A 268 -1.39 20.91 -17.51
CA SER A 268 -1.85 22.24 -17.94
C SER A 268 -2.98 22.20 -18.98
N SER A 269 -3.28 21.05 -19.57
CA SER A 269 -4.36 20.85 -20.54
C SER A 269 -5.66 20.31 -19.92
N LEU A 270 -5.68 20.05 -18.63
CA LEU A 270 -6.83 19.57 -17.83
C LEU A 270 -7.56 20.73 -17.20
#